data_72fb753f24c6f7c2e2c0e70fd215be59
#
_entry.id   72fb753f24c6f7c2e2c0e70fd215be59
#
_cell.length_a   1.000
_cell.length_b   1.000
_cell.length_c   1.000
_cell.angle_alpha   90.00
_cell.angle_beta   90.00
_cell.angle_gamma   90.00
#
_symmetry.space_group_name_H-M   'P 1'
#
loop_
_entity.id
_entity.type
_entity.pdbx_description
1 polymer ?
#
loop_
_entity_poly.entity_id
_entity_poly.type
_entity_poly.pdbx_seq_one_letter_code
_entity_poly.pdbx_strand_id
1 'polypeptide(L)'
;VVYKVNSVREHRRLGATAHHPRYAIAYKFQGDSSKTILNEVEWSVSRTGTITPVALIEPVELSGAMVSRCTLHNLSRVRELDLTLGATVVAMRRGGVIPHIEAVSSPGTEPVSVPETCPSCGEPTRVRRNEQLRAGEVVRVIEFLDCSAPLTCPAAVRGTFEHFARTVDIEGFGPKMVDKLLDSGRLRSLADLYRLTNASFHGLEGVGEILASKLVQNVQERSELPLRVFLA
;
A
#
# COMPACT_ATOMS: atom_id res chain seq x y z
N VAL A 1 14.12 -16.72 9.71
CA VAL A 1 15.29 -16.77 10.62
C VAL A 1 16.36 -15.85 10.07
N VAL A 2 17.00 -15.05 10.94
CA VAL A 2 18.11 -14.18 10.56
C VAL A 2 19.36 -14.69 11.26
N TYR A 3 20.37 -15.05 10.51
CA TYR A 3 21.70 -15.41 11.01
C TYR A 3 22.56 -14.16 11.01
N LYS A 4 23.26 -13.91 12.12
CA LYS A 4 24.20 -12.81 12.29
C LYS A 4 25.52 -13.34 12.78
N VAL A 5 26.62 -12.76 12.30
CA VAL A 5 27.93 -13.01 12.89
C VAL A 5 27.93 -12.57 14.35
N ASN A 6 28.38 -13.42 15.28
CA ASN A 6 28.26 -13.14 16.71
C ASN A 6 29.25 -12.05 17.21
N SER A 7 30.34 -11.82 16.50
CA SER A 7 31.37 -10.84 16.89
C SER A 7 31.07 -9.44 16.38
N VAL A 8 30.88 -8.48 17.28
CA VAL A 8 30.70 -7.05 16.93
C VAL A 8 31.92 -6.46 16.20
N ARG A 9 33.13 -6.98 16.49
CA ARG A 9 34.36 -6.59 15.78
C ARG A 9 34.24 -6.95 14.29
N GLU A 10 33.73 -8.15 14.00
CA GLU A 10 33.52 -8.61 12.62
C GLU A 10 32.40 -7.80 11.91
N HIS A 11 31.38 -7.33 12.64
CA HIS A 11 30.36 -6.44 12.06
C HIS A 11 30.99 -5.19 11.46
N ARG A 12 31.93 -4.58 12.17
CA ARG A 12 32.67 -3.39 11.70
C ARG A 12 33.56 -3.70 10.50
N ARG A 13 34.21 -4.86 10.48
CA ARG A 13 35.07 -5.32 9.38
C ARG A 13 34.28 -5.61 8.10
N LEU A 14 33.13 -6.29 8.23
CA LEU A 14 32.27 -6.66 7.10
C LEU A 14 31.48 -5.47 6.57
N GLY A 15 31.10 -4.54 7.43
CA GLY A 15 30.38 -3.35 7.07
C GLY A 15 28.95 -3.61 6.59
N ALA A 16 28.44 -2.68 5.80
CA ALA A 16 27.12 -2.74 5.19
C ALA A 16 27.17 -2.26 3.74
N THR A 17 26.17 -2.61 2.95
CA THR A 17 25.82 -1.95 1.69
C THR A 17 24.99 -0.69 2.00
N ALA A 18 24.54 0.05 0.98
CA ALA A 18 23.65 1.19 1.17
C ALA A 18 22.38 0.85 1.97
N HIS A 19 21.91 -0.41 1.90
CA HIS A 19 20.63 -0.82 2.49
C HIS A 19 20.71 -2.05 3.40
N HIS A 20 21.81 -2.84 3.37
CA HIS A 20 21.86 -4.12 4.05
C HIS A 20 23.19 -4.37 4.76
N PRO A 21 23.18 -4.94 5.99
CA PRO A 21 24.40 -5.36 6.67
C PRO A 21 25.01 -6.59 5.98
N ARG A 22 26.35 -6.60 5.79
CA ARG A 22 27.05 -7.76 5.23
C ARG A 22 27.32 -8.88 6.24
N TYR A 23 27.13 -8.59 7.51
CA TYR A 23 27.30 -9.54 8.63
C TYR A 23 26.02 -10.29 9.01
N ALA A 24 24.92 -10.09 8.25
CA ALA A 24 23.67 -10.76 8.51
C ALA A 24 23.05 -11.30 7.22
N ILE A 25 22.42 -12.47 7.32
CA ILE A 25 21.70 -13.10 6.23
C ILE A 25 20.33 -13.58 6.71
N ALA A 26 19.28 -13.26 5.96
CA ALA A 26 17.95 -13.77 6.23
C ALA A 26 17.73 -15.08 5.47
N TYR A 27 17.47 -16.16 6.18
CA TYR A 27 16.99 -17.41 5.61
C TYR A 27 15.46 -17.40 5.61
N LYS A 28 14.87 -17.41 4.42
CA LYS A 28 13.42 -17.46 4.23
C LYS A 28 13.04 -18.87 3.80
N PHE A 29 12.20 -19.53 4.60
CA PHE A 29 11.59 -20.80 4.23
C PHE A 29 10.62 -20.57 3.07
N GLN A 30 10.37 -21.63 2.28
CA GLN A 30 9.23 -21.65 1.38
C GLN A 30 7.97 -21.42 2.24
N GLY A 31 7.11 -20.48 1.80
CA GLY A 31 5.87 -20.19 2.52
C GLY A 31 4.88 -21.36 2.38
N ASP A 32 3.94 -21.40 3.31
CA ASP A 32 2.79 -22.29 3.19
C ASP A 32 1.96 -21.88 1.96
N SER A 33 1.46 -22.88 1.24
CA SER A 33 0.57 -22.69 0.10
C SER A 33 -0.67 -23.56 0.24
N SER A 34 -1.79 -23.05 -0.22
CA SER A 34 -3.05 -23.80 -0.24
C SER A 34 -3.86 -23.44 -1.48
N LYS A 35 -4.68 -24.37 -1.93
CA LYS A 35 -5.61 -24.14 -3.05
C LYS A 35 -6.88 -23.52 -2.51
N THR A 36 -7.41 -22.55 -3.26
CA THR A 36 -8.66 -21.85 -2.95
C THR A 36 -9.32 -21.35 -4.23
N ILE A 37 -10.51 -20.78 -4.13
CA ILE A 37 -11.26 -20.26 -5.27
C ILE A 37 -11.11 -18.74 -5.33
N LEU A 38 -10.85 -18.21 -6.53
CA LEU A 38 -10.87 -16.77 -6.80
C LEU A 38 -12.33 -16.32 -7.01
N ASN A 39 -12.86 -15.53 -6.08
CA ASN A 39 -14.22 -15.03 -6.15
C ASN A 39 -14.32 -13.73 -6.94
N GLU A 40 -13.36 -12.80 -6.71
CA GLU A 40 -13.39 -11.45 -7.28
C GLU A 40 -11.98 -10.86 -7.34
N VAL A 41 -11.76 -9.85 -8.17
CA VAL A 41 -10.58 -8.98 -8.14
C VAL A 41 -11.01 -7.56 -7.85
N GLU A 42 -10.65 -7.08 -6.67
CA GLU A 42 -10.85 -5.70 -6.24
C GLU A 42 -9.69 -4.82 -6.73
N TRP A 43 -10.00 -3.63 -7.23
CA TRP A 43 -9.02 -2.66 -7.69
C TRP A 43 -8.96 -1.47 -6.75
N SER A 44 -7.87 -1.34 -5.99
CA SER A 44 -7.68 -0.30 -4.97
C SER A 44 -6.74 0.79 -5.46
N VAL A 45 -7.14 2.05 -5.25
CA VAL A 45 -6.35 3.22 -5.64
C VAL A 45 -5.41 3.62 -4.51
N SER A 46 -4.11 3.67 -4.80
CA SER A 46 -3.08 4.12 -3.86
C SER A 46 -2.95 5.65 -3.81
N ARG A 47 -2.20 6.17 -2.84
CA ARG A 47 -1.88 7.62 -2.72
C ARG A 47 -1.21 8.24 -3.95
N THR A 48 -0.56 7.44 -4.77
CA THR A 48 0.09 7.89 -6.01
C THR A 48 -0.81 7.78 -7.24
N GLY A 49 -2.07 7.34 -7.05
CA GLY A 49 -2.99 7.08 -8.14
C GLY A 49 -2.79 5.71 -8.81
N THR A 50 -1.82 4.91 -8.38
CA THR A 50 -1.65 3.55 -8.91
C THR A 50 -2.78 2.66 -8.42
N ILE A 51 -3.41 1.94 -9.35
CA ILE A 51 -4.54 1.05 -9.10
C ILE A 51 -4.00 -0.37 -9.00
N THR A 52 -4.10 -0.93 -7.80
CA THR A 52 -3.51 -2.23 -7.46
C THR A 52 -4.58 -3.31 -7.37
N PRO A 53 -4.44 -4.44 -8.08
CA PRO A 53 -5.37 -5.55 -7.99
C PRO A 53 -5.15 -6.39 -6.73
N VAL A 54 -6.25 -6.77 -6.08
CA VAL A 54 -6.31 -7.65 -4.92
C VAL A 54 -7.30 -8.77 -5.20
N ALA A 55 -6.85 -10.01 -5.16
CA ALA A 55 -7.71 -11.18 -5.27
C ALA A 55 -8.51 -11.38 -3.98
N LEU A 56 -9.83 -11.42 -4.09
CA LEU A 56 -10.73 -11.89 -3.06
C LEU A 56 -10.94 -13.39 -3.29
N ILE A 57 -10.58 -14.20 -2.30
CA ILE A 57 -10.58 -15.66 -2.38
C ILE A 57 -11.48 -16.25 -1.31
N GLU A 58 -11.93 -17.48 -1.50
CA GLU A 58 -12.51 -18.23 -0.39
C GLU A 58 -11.52 -18.31 0.76
N PRO A 59 -11.96 -18.06 2.01
CA PRO A 59 -11.07 -18.05 3.15
C PRO A 59 -10.30 -19.35 3.30
N VAL A 60 -8.99 -19.29 3.39
CA VAL A 60 -8.10 -20.45 3.54
C VAL A 60 -7.06 -20.18 4.62
N GLU A 61 -6.72 -21.20 5.39
CA GLU A 61 -5.67 -21.09 6.40
C GLU A 61 -4.27 -21.17 5.76
N LEU A 62 -3.45 -20.14 6.04
CA LEU A 62 -2.05 -20.08 5.61
C LEU A 62 -1.18 -19.59 6.79
N SER A 63 -0.24 -20.42 7.22
CA SER A 63 0.69 -20.12 8.33
C SER A 63 -0.04 -19.66 9.61
N GLY A 64 -1.11 -20.38 9.99
CA GLY A 64 -1.89 -20.11 11.19
C GLY A 64 -2.79 -18.88 11.14
N ALA A 65 -3.04 -18.32 9.95
CA ALA A 65 -3.96 -17.20 9.77
C ALA A 65 -4.97 -17.49 8.64
N MET A 66 -6.23 -17.10 8.86
CA MET A 66 -7.26 -17.13 7.82
C MET A 66 -7.04 -16.00 6.83
N VAL A 67 -6.86 -16.35 5.56
CA VAL A 67 -6.58 -15.43 4.47
C VAL A 67 -7.74 -15.47 3.48
N SER A 68 -8.33 -14.30 3.22
CA SER A 68 -9.39 -14.09 2.22
C SER A 68 -9.00 -13.07 1.15
N ARG A 69 -7.81 -12.45 1.28
CA ARG A 69 -7.32 -11.40 0.37
C ARG A 69 -5.86 -11.66 0.03
N CYS A 70 -5.54 -11.73 -1.26
CA CYS A 70 -4.19 -11.93 -1.76
C CYS A 70 -3.79 -10.82 -2.72
N THR A 71 -2.57 -10.32 -2.60
CA THR A 71 -2.09 -9.34 -3.59
C THR A 71 -1.83 -9.99 -4.94
N LEU A 72 -2.19 -9.25 -6.00
CA LEU A 72 -1.81 -9.56 -7.38
C LEU A 72 -0.70 -8.61 -7.89
N HIS A 73 -0.15 -7.79 -6.99
CA HIS A 73 0.96 -6.85 -7.19
C HIS A 73 0.69 -5.76 -8.23
N ASN A 74 0.41 -6.13 -9.48
CA ASN A 74 0.26 -5.20 -10.61
C ASN A 74 -0.51 -5.84 -11.78
N LEU A 75 -0.76 -5.05 -12.83
CA LEU A 75 -1.50 -5.50 -14.00
C LEU A 75 -0.79 -6.63 -14.77
N SER A 76 0.56 -6.59 -14.86
CA SER A 76 1.32 -7.69 -15.50
C SER A 76 1.02 -9.02 -14.84
N ARG A 77 0.91 -9.07 -13.51
CA ARG A 77 0.66 -10.33 -12.80
C ARG A 77 -0.73 -10.89 -13.06
N VAL A 78 -1.74 -10.04 -13.21
CA VAL A 78 -3.10 -10.46 -13.59
C VAL A 78 -3.09 -11.10 -14.97
N ARG A 79 -2.38 -10.50 -15.92
CA ARG A 79 -2.23 -10.99 -17.30
C ARG A 79 -1.37 -12.26 -17.39
N GLU A 80 -0.23 -12.29 -16.68
CA GLU A 80 0.66 -13.46 -16.62
C GLU A 80 -0.04 -14.72 -16.10
N LEU A 81 -0.95 -14.55 -15.14
CA LEU A 81 -1.71 -15.65 -14.54
C LEU A 81 -2.94 -16.05 -15.36
N ASP A 82 -3.32 -15.26 -16.35
CA ASP A 82 -4.55 -15.44 -17.13
C ASP A 82 -5.77 -15.70 -16.22
N LEU A 83 -5.96 -14.79 -15.25
CA LEU A 83 -6.91 -14.97 -14.15
C LEU A 83 -8.36 -14.94 -14.66
N THR A 84 -9.13 -15.89 -14.20
CA THR A 84 -10.57 -15.98 -14.43
C THR A 84 -11.32 -16.13 -13.11
N LEU A 85 -12.50 -15.55 -13.00
CA LEU A 85 -13.35 -15.70 -11.81
C LEU A 85 -13.82 -17.15 -11.69
N GLY A 86 -13.86 -17.67 -10.46
CA GLY A 86 -14.13 -19.08 -10.17
C GLY A 86 -12.91 -20.01 -10.39
N ALA A 87 -11.75 -19.47 -10.78
CA ALA A 87 -10.52 -20.26 -10.92
C ALA A 87 -10.07 -20.85 -9.59
N THR A 88 -9.55 -22.07 -9.63
CA THR A 88 -8.79 -22.62 -8.50
C THR A 88 -7.37 -22.07 -8.54
N VAL A 89 -7.02 -21.28 -7.53
CA VAL A 89 -5.71 -20.61 -7.42
C VAL A 89 -4.90 -21.17 -6.26
N VAL A 90 -3.58 -21.08 -6.37
CA VAL A 90 -2.66 -21.40 -5.29
C VAL A 90 -2.30 -20.10 -4.56
N ALA A 91 -2.86 -19.91 -3.38
CA ALA A 91 -2.50 -18.83 -2.49
C ALA A 91 -1.26 -19.21 -1.67
N MET A 92 -0.30 -18.32 -1.55
CA MET A 92 0.95 -18.53 -0.82
C MET A 92 1.28 -17.36 0.08
N ARG A 93 1.85 -17.65 1.25
CA ARG A 93 2.32 -16.63 2.20
C ARG A 93 3.83 -16.73 2.38
N ARG A 94 4.59 -16.06 1.50
CA ARG A 94 6.07 -16.04 1.59
C ARG A 94 6.55 -15.25 2.79
N GLY A 95 7.42 -15.87 3.59
CA GLY A 95 7.99 -15.23 4.76
C GLY A 95 6.98 -14.91 5.87
N GLY A 96 5.78 -15.49 5.83
CA GLY A 96 4.75 -15.31 6.85
C GLY A 96 4.10 -13.92 6.88
N VAL A 97 4.27 -13.09 5.84
CA VAL A 97 3.82 -11.67 5.87
C VAL A 97 2.69 -11.40 4.88
N ILE A 98 2.96 -11.36 3.57
CA ILE A 98 1.99 -10.91 2.59
C ILE A 98 1.49 -12.08 1.74
N PRO A 99 0.17 -12.41 1.80
CA PRO A 99 -0.43 -13.40 0.93
C PRO A 99 -0.46 -12.92 -0.52
N HIS A 100 -0.15 -13.81 -1.46
CA HIS A 100 -0.23 -13.54 -2.89
C HIS A 100 -0.68 -14.79 -3.65
N ILE A 101 -1.15 -14.59 -4.88
CA ILE A 101 -1.47 -15.69 -5.78
C ILE A 101 -0.20 -16.13 -6.52
N GLU A 102 0.21 -17.38 -6.31
CA GLU A 102 1.40 -17.96 -6.95
C GLU A 102 1.10 -18.49 -8.34
N ALA A 103 0.00 -19.21 -8.49
CA ALA A 103 -0.37 -19.87 -9.75
C ALA A 103 -1.88 -20.11 -9.86
N VAL A 104 -2.35 -20.36 -11.07
CA VAL A 104 -3.68 -20.90 -11.36
C VAL A 104 -3.55 -22.41 -11.51
N SER A 105 -4.35 -23.17 -10.74
CA SER A 105 -4.38 -24.63 -10.79
C SER A 105 -5.39 -25.15 -11.80
N SER A 106 -6.55 -24.47 -11.91
CA SER A 106 -7.54 -24.71 -12.96
C SER A 106 -8.24 -23.38 -13.27
N PRO A 107 -8.57 -23.12 -14.55
CA PRO A 107 -9.25 -21.89 -14.94
C PRO A 107 -10.69 -21.86 -14.40
N GLY A 108 -11.23 -20.68 -14.26
CA GLY A 108 -12.63 -20.41 -14.00
C GLY A 108 -13.39 -20.18 -15.31
N THR A 109 -14.49 -19.43 -15.22
CA THR A 109 -15.42 -19.27 -16.35
C THR A 109 -15.39 -17.88 -16.99
N GLU A 110 -15.03 -16.85 -16.24
CA GLU A 110 -15.13 -15.45 -16.69
C GLU A 110 -13.79 -14.72 -16.53
N PRO A 111 -13.29 -14.06 -17.58
CA PRO A 111 -12.05 -13.29 -17.49
C PRO A 111 -12.14 -12.15 -16.48
N VAL A 112 -11.06 -11.89 -15.75
CA VAL A 112 -10.97 -10.76 -14.86
C VAL A 112 -10.98 -9.45 -15.65
N SER A 113 -11.99 -8.61 -15.39
CA SER A 113 -12.11 -7.29 -16.04
C SER A 113 -11.07 -6.32 -15.47
N VAL A 114 -10.36 -5.64 -16.37
CA VAL A 114 -9.47 -4.52 -16.01
C VAL A 114 -10.27 -3.23 -16.13
N PRO A 115 -10.37 -2.40 -15.08
CA PRO A 115 -11.19 -1.20 -15.12
C PRO A 115 -10.63 -0.17 -16.11
N GLU A 116 -11.49 0.32 -17.01
CA GLU A 116 -11.18 1.41 -17.94
C GLU A 116 -11.29 2.78 -17.27
N THR A 117 -12.02 2.85 -16.15
CA THR A 117 -12.18 4.04 -15.32
C THR A 117 -11.71 3.80 -13.90
N CYS A 118 -11.20 4.83 -13.26
CA CYS A 118 -10.73 4.78 -11.88
C CYS A 118 -11.88 4.45 -10.91
N PRO A 119 -11.77 3.41 -10.07
CA PRO A 119 -12.84 3.02 -9.15
C PRO A 119 -13.15 4.06 -8.07
N SER A 120 -12.30 5.08 -7.89
CA SER A 120 -12.50 6.13 -6.89
C SER A 120 -13.10 7.42 -7.47
N CYS A 121 -12.67 7.86 -8.65
CA CYS A 121 -13.08 9.16 -9.21
C CYS A 121 -13.78 9.07 -10.58
N GLY A 122 -13.85 7.88 -11.20
CA GLY A 122 -14.46 7.69 -12.50
C GLY A 122 -13.62 8.18 -13.70
N GLU A 123 -12.51 8.86 -13.46
CA GLU A 123 -11.62 9.32 -14.54
C GLU A 123 -10.98 8.14 -15.28
N PRO A 124 -10.59 8.29 -16.57
CA PRO A 124 -9.96 7.21 -17.32
C PRO A 124 -8.73 6.63 -16.62
N THR A 125 -8.50 5.34 -16.80
CA THR A 125 -7.26 4.70 -16.39
C THR A 125 -6.23 4.70 -17.52
N ARG A 126 -4.95 4.56 -17.15
CA ARG A 126 -3.85 4.42 -18.12
C ARG A 126 -2.88 3.33 -17.68
N VAL A 127 -2.34 2.60 -18.65
CA VAL A 127 -1.30 1.61 -18.39
C VAL A 127 0.07 2.30 -18.42
N ARG A 128 0.77 2.24 -17.30
CA ARG A 128 2.16 2.69 -17.19
C ARG A 128 3.09 1.49 -17.24
N ARG A 129 4.11 1.56 -18.10
CA ARG A 129 5.14 0.53 -18.25
C ARG A 129 6.43 0.92 -17.58
N ASN A 130 6.95 0.02 -16.77
CA ASN A 130 8.27 0.13 -16.15
C ASN A 130 9.19 -0.94 -16.74
N GLU A 131 10.27 -0.52 -17.36
CA GLU A 131 11.29 -1.40 -17.92
C GLU A 131 12.38 -1.66 -16.88
N GLN A 132 12.64 -2.92 -16.60
CA GLN A 132 13.78 -3.31 -15.78
C GLN A 132 14.95 -3.60 -16.71
N LEU A 133 16.03 -2.82 -16.54
CA LEU A 133 17.26 -2.97 -17.31
C LEU A 133 18.28 -3.80 -16.54
N ARG A 134 18.95 -4.72 -17.24
CA ARG A 134 20.13 -5.43 -16.74
C ARG A 134 21.22 -5.35 -17.80
N ALA A 135 22.39 -4.81 -17.44
CA ALA A 135 23.49 -4.58 -18.37
C ALA A 135 23.12 -3.75 -19.62
N GLY A 136 22.13 -2.84 -19.50
CA GLY A 136 21.65 -2.01 -20.61
C GLY A 136 20.55 -2.65 -21.47
N GLU A 137 20.19 -3.89 -21.24
CA GLU A 137 19.11 -4.59 -21.95
C GLU A 137 17.84 -4.66 -21.10
N VAL A 138 16.67 -4.52 -21.75
CA VAL A 138 15.36 -4.69 -21.10
C VAL A 138 15.14 -6.16 -20.83
N VAL A 139 15.21 -6.55 -19.55
CA VAL A 139 14.99 -7.94 -19.12
C VAL A 139 13.54 -8.23 -18.70
N ARG A 140 12.79 -7.19 -18.35
CA ARG A 140 11.40 -7.31 -17.94
C ARG A 140 10.66 -5.97 -18.11
N VAL A 141 9.41 -6.05 -18.58
CA VAL A 141 8.46 -4.93 -18.57
C VAL A 141 7.38 -5.24 -17.56
N ILE A 142 7.15 -4.31 -16.61
CA ILE A 142 6.10 -4.43 -15.62
C ILE A 142 5.06 -3.37 -15.90
N GLU A 143 3.80 -3.78 -16.05
CA GLU A 143 2.67 -2.90 -16.29
C GLU A 143 1.91 -2.62 -14.99
N PHE A 144 1.64 -1.35 -14.77
CA PHE A 144 0.81 -0.83 -13.70
C PHE A 144 -0.41 -0.14 -14.30
N LEU A 145 -1.52 -0.16 -13.59
CA LEU A 145 -2.69 0.62 -13.92
C LEU A 145 -2.69 1.89 -13.06
N ASP A 146 -2.82 3.05 -13.66
CA ASP A 146 -2.82 4.32 -12.94
C ASP A 146 -4.10 5.11 -13.26
N CYS A 147 -4.60 5.87 -12.30
CA CYS A 147 -5.61 6.91 -12.51
C CYS A 147 -5.00 8.06 -13.32
N SER A 148 -5.72 8.60 -14.30
CA SER A 148 -5.23 9.74 -15.11
C SER A 148 -5.18 11.05 -14.32
N ALA A 149 -5.98 11.20 -13.24
CA ALA A 149 -6.11 12.40 -12.44
C ALA A 149 -5.77 12.17 -10.94
N PRO A 150 -4.55 11.72 -10.59
CA PRO A 150 -4.21 11.34 -9.21
C PRO A 150 -4.26 12.51 -8.22
N LEU A 151 -4.02 13.74 -8.68
CA LEU A 151 -4.00 14.93 -7.82
C LEU A 151 -5.39 15.35 -7.32
N THR A 152 -6.45 14.95 -8.04
CA THR A 152 -7.84 15.26 -7.70
C THR A 152 -8.65 14.01 -7.31
N CYS A 153 -8.06 12.82 -7.47
CA CYS A 153 -8.69 11.56 -7.12
C CYS A 153 -8.88 11.44 -5.60
N PRO A 154 -10.12 11.27 -5.09
CA PRO A 154 -10.38 11.25 -3.64
C PRO A 154 -9.53 10.23 -2.87
N ALA A 155 -9.39 9.00 -3.38
CA ALA A 155 -8.56 7.98 -2.72
C ALA A 155 -7.08 8.36 -2.69
N ALA A 156 -6.54 8.94 -3.77
CA ALA A 156 -5.14 9.35 -3.83
C ALA A 156 -4.87 10.55 -2.92
N VAL A 157 -5.77 11.53 -2.91
CA VAL A 157 -5.70 12.70 -2.01
C VAL A 157 -5.74 12.23 -0.55
N ARG A 158 -6.73 11.41 -0.17
CA ARG A 158 -6.83 10.83 1.17
C ARG A 158 -5.53 10.14 1.58
N GLY A 159 -5.06 9.20 0.76
CA GLY A 159 -3.83 8.46 1.02
C GLY A 159 -2.59 9.34 1.15
N THR A 160 -2.56 10.50 0.47
CA THR A 160 -1.49 11.49 0.60
C THR A 160 -1.50 12.15 1.97
N PHE A 161 -2.66 12.58 2.47
CA PHE A 161 -2.80 13.16 3.81
C PHE A 161 -2.44 12.14 4.91
N GLU A 162 -2.95 10.91 4.81
CA GLU A 162 -2.65 9.86 5.78
C GLU A 162 -1.15 9.52 5.80
N HIS A 163 -0.54 9.43 4.63
CA HIS A 163 0.89 9.16 4.53
C HIS A 163 1.70 10.30 5.13
N PHE A 164 1.36 11.55 4.80
CA PHE A 164 2.04 12.72 5.35
C PHE A 164 1.93 12.76 6.87
N ALA A 165 0.71 12.68 7.42
CA ALA A 165 0.49 12.72 8.86
C ALA A 165 1.30 11.64 9.61
N ARG A 166 1.38 10.42 9.04
CA ARG A 166 2.17 9.33 9.59
C ARG A 166 3.68 9.57 9.47
N THR A 167 4.15 10.10 8.33
CA THR A 167 5.59 10.34 8.09
C THR A 167 6.14 11.40 9.02
N VAL A 168 5.37 12.47 9.26
CA VAL A 168 5.77 13.54 10.18
C VAL A 168 5.30 13.30 11.62
N ASP A 169 4.68 12.13 11.88
CA ASP A 169 4.24 11.69 13.20
C ASP A 169 3.21 12.63 13.84
N ILE A 170 2.19 13.06 13.08
CA ILE A 170 1.04 13.82 13.60
C ILE A 170 -0.02 12.83 14.09
N GLU A 171 -0.14 12.68 15.40
CA GLU A 171 -1.13 11.81 16.01
C GLU A 171 -2.56 12.29 15.81
N GLY A 172 -3.50 11.34 15.67
CA GLY A 172 -4.94 11.60 15.59
C GLY A 172 -5.49 11.82 14.18
N PHE A 173 -4.63 11.95 13.16
CA PHE A 173 -5.03 12.10 11.76
C PHE A 173 -5.02 10.76 11.01
N GLY A 174 -5.71 9.77 11.56
CA GLY A 174 -6.00 8.51 10.88
C GLY A 174 -7.09 8.65 9.82
N PRO A 175 -7.39 7.54 9.06
CA PRO A 175 -8.32 7.56 7.93
C PRO A 175 -9.64 8.27 8.21
N LYS A 176 -10.31 7.93 9.31
CA LYS A 176 -11.62 8.51 9.68
C LYS A 176 -11.58 10.02 9.91
N MET A 177 -10.48 10.55 10.49
CA MET A 177 -10.35 11.98 10.75
C MET A 177 -10.02 12.73 9.46
N VAL A 178 -9.13 12.19 8.66
CA VAL A 178 -8.79 12.74 7.35
C VAL A 178 -10.04 12.80 6.45
N ASP A 179 -10.87 11.75 6.41
CA ASP A 179 -12.12 11.72 5.68
C ASP A 179 -13.06 12.85 6.10
N LYS A 180 -13.33 12.97 7.40
CA LYS A 180 -14.21 14.02 7.92
C LYS A 180 -13.76 15.43 7.55
N LEU A 181 -12.45 15.67 7.55
CA LEU A 181 -11.89 16.99 7.22
C LEU A 181 -11.89 17.25 5.71
N LEU A 182 -11.66 16.23 4.88
CA LEU A 182 -11.77 16.33 3.41
C LEU A 182 -13.23 16.54 2.99
N ASP A 183 -14.16 15.72 3.48
CA ASP A 183 -15.59 15.79 3.15
C ASP A 183 -16.23 17.12 3.58
N SER A 184 -15.76 17.69 4.70
CA SER A 184 -16.18 19.02 5.16
C SER A 184 -15.47 20.18 4.43
N GLY A 185 -14.56 19.90 3.48
CA GLY A 185 -13.81 20.89 2.71
C GLY A 185 -12.78 21.69 3.51
N ARG A 186 -12.44 21.25 4.73
CA ARG A 186 -11.48 21.90 5.63
C ARG A 186 -10.03 21.55 5.31
N LEU A 187 -9.80 20.45 4.59
CA LEU A 187 -8.52 20.08 4.00
C LEU A 187 -8.65 20.07 2.48
N ARG A 188 -7.77 20.79 1.80
CA ARG A 188 -7.62 20.82 0.34
C ARG A 188 -6.17 20.64 -0.09
N SER A 189 -5.24 21.01 0.80
CA SER A 189 -3.80 20.89 0.63
C SER A 189 -3.14 20.46 1.93
N LEU A 190 -1.95 19.88 1.88
CA LEU A 190 -1.20 19.49 3.08
C LEU A 190 -0.91 20.69 4.01
N ALA A 191 -0.78 21.89 3.44
CA ALA A 191 -0.59 23.10 4.22
C ALA A 191 -1.80 23.47 5.11
N ASP A 192 -3.01 23.02 4.74
CA ASP A 192 -4.20 23.28 5.53
C ASP A 192 -4.19 22.53 6.86
N LEU A 193 -3.45 21.42 6.98
CA LEU A 193 -3.23 20.75 8.27
C LEU A 193 -2.68 21.74 9.30
N TYR A 194 -1.69 22.54 8.93
CA TYR A 194 -1.05 23.52 9.82
C TYR A 194 -1.87 24.80 10.06
N ARG A 195 -2.97 24.96 9.32
CA ARG A 195 -3.93 26.08 9.50
C ARG A 195 -5.15 25.68 10.30
N LEU A 196 -5.26 24.41 10.72
CA LEU A 196 -6.37 23.94 11.53
C LEU A 196 -6.39 24.65 12.90
N THR A 197 -7.58 25.04 13.30
CA THR A 197 -7.89 25.62 14.62
C THR A 197 -8.98 24.81 15.28
N ASN A 198 -9.27 25.06 16.56
CA ASN A 198 -10.38 24.38 17.24
C ASN A 198 -11.71 24.57 16.49
N ALA A 199 -11.93 25.76 15.92
CA ALA A 199 -13.11 26.04 15.11
C ALA A 199 -13.22 25.15 13.86
N SER A 200 -12.08 24.67 13.34
CA SER A 200 -12.06 23.74 12.20
C SER A 200 -12.65 22.37 12.52
N PHE A 201 -12.90 22.04 13.76
CA PHE A 201 -13.49 20.76 14.18
C PHE A 201 -14.94 20.90 14.62
N HIS A 202 -15.50 22.11 14.68
CA HIS A 202 -16.90 22.30 15.08
C HIS A 202 -17.86 21.59 14.10
N GLY A 203 -18.83 20.87 14.67
CA GLY A 203 -19.82 20.12 13.89
C GLY A 203 -19.32 18.82 13.27
N LEU A 204 -18.08 18.41 13.51
CA LEU A 204 -17.62 17.07 13.13
C LEU A 204 -18.09 16.04 14.16
N GLU A 205 -18.80 15.03 13.69
CA GLU A 205 -19.32 13.97 14.55
C GLU A 205 -18.20 13.26 15.32
N GLY A 206 -18.39 13.12 16.64
CA GLY A 206 -17.42 12.47 17.53
C GLY A 206 -16.15 13.27 17.81
N VAL A 207 -16.14 14.58 17.51
CA VAL A 207 -15.03 15.48 17.83
C VAL A 207 -15.50 16.57 18.79
N GLY A 208 -15.25 16.37 20.09
CA GLY A 208 -15.48 17.38 21.11
C GLY A 208 -14.31 18.37 21.24
N GLU A 209 -14.48 19.42 22.03
CA GLU A 209 -13.49 20.48 22.24
C GLU A 209 -12.13 19.98 22.74
N ILE A 210 -12.13 18.99 23.64
CA ILE A 210 -10.88 18.40 24.18
C ILE A 210 -10.09 17.71 23.07
N LEU A 211 -10.78 16.91 22.24
CA LEU A 211 -10.12 16.22 21.11
C LEU A 211 -9.65 17.23 20.07
N ALA A 212 -10.47 18.25 19.74
CA ALA A 212 -10.10 19.30 18.80
C ALA A 212 -8.81 20.02 19.23
N SER A 213 -8.74 20.43 20.51
CA SER A 213 -7.55 21.08 21.07
C SER A 213 -6.32 20.20 21.02
N LYS A 214 -6.46 18.89 21.32
CA LYS A 214 -5.37 17.93 21.21
C LYS A 214 -4.88 17.79 19.77
N LEU A 215 -5.80 17.69 18.80
CA LEU A 215 -5.45 17.56 17.37
C LEU A 215 -4.70 18.80 16.86
N VAL A 216 -5.14 20.00 17.22
CA VAL A 216 -4.44 21.26 16.88
C VAL A 216 -3.05 21.28 17.49
N GLN A 217 -2.92 20.93 18.77
CA GLN A 217 -1.63 20.86 19.44
C GLN A 217 -0.68 19.87 18.75
N ASN A 218 -1.15 18.64 18.41
CA ASN A 218 -0.35 17.63 17.73
C ASN A 218 0.21 18.15 16.38
N VAL A 219 -0.58 18.94 15.64
CA VAL A 219 -0.12 19.56 14.40
C VAL A 219 0.93 20.63 14.66
N GLN A 220 0.70 21.51 15.65
CA GLN A 220 1.62 22.61 15.96
C GLN A 220 2.97 22.12 16.46
N GLU A 221 3.01 21.04 17.24
CA GLU A 221 4.24 20.40 17.71
C GLU A 221 5.09 19.83 16.55
N ARG A 222 4.48 19.61 15.38
CA ARG A 222 5.15 19.14 14.16
C ARG A 222 5.35 20.22 13.10
N SER A 223 5.21 21.51 13.46
CA SER A 223 5.45 22.64 12.56
C SER A 223 6.94 22.83 12.25
N GLU A 224 7.83 22.42 13.16
CA GLU A 224 9.27 22.40 12.97
C GLU A 224 9.77 20.94 12.93
N LEU A 225 10.29 20.53 11.78
CA LEU A 225 10.77 19.17 11.55
C LEU A 225 12.27 19.18 11.21
N PRO A 226 13.04 18.21 11.72
CA PRO A 226 14.38 17.97 11.20
C PRO A 226 14.33 17.67 9.70
N LEU A 227 15.25 18.23 8.91
CA LEU A 227 15.30 18.07 7.45
C LEU A 227 15.23 16.59 7.03
N ARG A 228 15.87 15.69 7.76
CA ARG A 228 15.84 14.24 7.52
C ARG A 228 14.43 13.63 7.58
N VAL A 229 13.54 14.19 8.42
CA VAL A 229 12.15 13.71 8.56
C VAL A 229 11.29 14.27 7.43
N PHE A 230 11.55 15.52 7.04
CA PHE A 230 10.84 16.15 5.94
C PHE A 230 11.16 15.52 4.57
N LEU A 231 12.39 15.00 4.38
CA LEU A 231 12.84 14.38 3.13
C LEU A 231 12.58 12.86 3.06
N ALA A 232 12.06 12.23 4.11
CA ALA A 232 11.73 10.80 4.15
C ALA A 232 10.38 10.50 3.48
#